data_1b69cbe5a2bf9f6910aac93f6599d5b4
#
_entry.id   1b69cbe5a2bf9f6910aac93f6599d5b4
#
_cell.length_a   1.000
_cell.length_b   1.000
_cell.length_c   1.000
_cell.angle_alpha   90.00
_cell.angle_beta   90.00
_cell.angle_gamma   90.00
#
_symmetry.space_group_name_H-M   'P 1'
#
loop_
_entity.id
_entity.type
_entity.pdbx_description
1 polymer ?
#
loop_
_entity_poly.entity_id
_entity_poly.type
_entity_poly.pdbx_seq_one_letter_code
_entity_poly.pdbx_strand_id
1 'polypeptide(L)'
;MIRKIHLVAAATAAVLCAACDTHIDVPDTAVRPGHILCEDGTALPYAQYEQSGKKAIAVVFDTEKRGDTEGDGYAVYLWDIAPQAFADSLGIAQGTSADIMAYDGNENTFALYDTQETASPMAEAVFDLWRYGQSAYVPSVAEMRLLYTMRR
;
A
#
# COMPACT_ATOMS: atom_id res chain seq x y z
N MET A 1 -47.79 -49.35 -16.08
CA MET A 1 -47.15 -48.17 -16.73
C MET A 1 -46.68 -47.06 -15.72
N ILE A 2 -46.40 -47.37 -14.45
CA ILE A 2 -46.10 -46.39 -13.38
C ILE A 2 -44.64 -46.49 -12.85
N ARG A 3 -43.91 -47.56 -13.17
CA ARG A 3 -42.53 -47.79 -12.63
C ARG A 3 -41.41 -47.03 -13.32
N LYS A 4 -41.63 -46.48 -14.51
CA LYS A 4 -40.56 -45.78 -15.25
C LYS A 4 -40.41 -44.27 -14.93
N ILE A 5 -41.43 -43.66 -14.33
CA ILE A 5 -41.41 -42.21 -14.03
C ILE A 5 -40.60 -41.92 -12.77
N HIS A 6 -40.58 -42.81 -11.81
CA HIS A 6 -39.81 -42.62 -10.56
C HIS A 6 -38.29 -42.73 -10.72
N LEU A 7 -37.82 -43.47 -11.73
CA LEU A 7 -36.35 -43.63 -11.95
C LEU A 7 -35.74 -42.39 -12.61
N VAL A 8 -36.54 -41.69 -13.45
CA VAL A 8 -36.08 -40.46 -14.12
C VAL A 8 -36.03 -39.28 -13.12
N ALA A 9 -36.98 -39.21 -12.19
CA ALA A 9 -37.02 -38.17 -11.16
C ALA A 9 -35.86 -38.31 -10.14
N ALA A 10 -35.46 -39.54 -9.79
CA ALA A 10 -34.34 -39.80 -8.90
C ALA A 10 -33.00 -39.47 -9.53
N ALA A 11 -32.83 -39.71 -10.85
CA ALA A 11 -31.59 -39.38 -11.57
C ALA A 11 -31.41 -37.87 -11.75
N THR A 12 -32.49 -37.10 -11.96
CA THR A 12 -32.42 -35.62 -12.07
C THR A 12 -32.16 -34.95 -10.74
N ALA A 13 -32.62 -35.48 -9.62
CA ALA A 13 -32.31 -34.93 -8.29
C ALA A 13 -30.85 -35.16 -7.89
N ALA A 14 -30.25 -36.27 -8.31
CA ALA A 14 -28.81 -36.55 -8.00
C ALA A 14 -27.84 -35.64 -8.78
N VAL A 15 -28.21 -35.18 -9.98
CA VAL A 15 -27.38 -34.27 -10.79
C VAL A 15 -27.42 -32.85 -10.26
N LEU A 16 -28.50 -32.42 -9.62
CA LEU A 16 -28.62 -31.07 -9.03
C LEU A 16 -27.83 -30.89 -7.73
N CYS A 17 -27.52 -31.97 -7.02
CA CYS A 17 -26.69 -31.88 -5.80
C CYS A 17 -25.18 -31.89 -6.06
N ALA A 18 -24.71 -32.21 -7.27
CA ALA A 18 -23.29 -32.21 -7.63
C ALA A 18 -22.76 -30.82 -8.11
N ALA A 19 -23.66 -29.82 -8.22
CA ALA A 19 -23.31 -28.50 -8.76
C ALA A 19 -23.02 -27.43 -7.70
N CYS A 20 -22.94 -27.80 -6.41
CA CYS A 20 -22.78 -26.83 -5.33
C CYS A 20 -21.38 -26.80 -4.70
N ASP A 21 -20.34 -27.35 -5.34
CA ASP A 21 -19.02 -27.40 -4.75
C ASP A 21 -17.94 -26.74 -5.64
N THR A 22 -18.31 -25.75 -6.44
CA THR A 22 -17.33 -24.80 -6.94
C THR A 22 -17.13 -23.73 -5.87
N HIS A 23 -16.31 -24.02 -4.89
CA HIS A 23 -15.67 -23.00 -4.09
C HIS A 23 -14.89 -22.11 -5.07
N ILE A 24 -15.47 -20.99 -5.43
CA ILE A 24 -14.70 -19.92 -6.07
C ILE A 24 -13.82 -19.37 -4.95
N ASP A 25 -12.57 -19.82 -4.90
CA ASP A 25 -11.58 -19.18 -4.07
C ASP A 25 -11.46 -17.72 -4.56
N VAL A 26 -12.15 -16.82 -3.89
CA VAL A 26 -11.95 -15.39 -4.12
C VAL A 26 -10.51 -15.10 -3.71
N PRO A 27 -9.66 -14.61 -4.62
CA PRO A 27 -8.28 -14.29 -4.27
C PRO A 27 -8.26 -13.35 -3.07
N ASP A 28 -7.49 -13.70 -2.04
CA ASP A 28 -7.27 -12.80 -0.90
C ASP A 28 -6.47 -11.59 -1.41
N THR A 29 -7.16 -10.47 -1.59
CA THR A 29 -6.58 -9.20 -2.04
C THR A 29 -6.18 -8.29 -0.89
N ALA A 30 -6.31 -8.75 0.36
CA ALA A 30 -5.95 -7.96 1.53
C ALA A 30 -4.45 -7.64 1.53
N VAL A 31 -4.12 -6.36 1.63
CA VAL A 31 -2.74 -5.90 1.79
C VAL A 31 -2.22 -6.32 3.16
N ARG A 32 -1.00 -6.84 3.22
CA ARG A 32 -0.37 -7.33 4.47
C ARG A 32 1.10 -6.91 4.54
N PRO A 33 1.66 -6.79 5.75
CA PRO A 33 3.10 -6.61 5.90
C PRO A 33 3.88 -7.71 5.19
N GLY A 34 4.96 -7.35 4.50
CA GLY A 34 5.76 -8.23 3.66
C GLY A 34 5.27 -8.36 2.21
N HIS A 35 4.12 -7.80 1.85
CA HIS A 35 3.69 -7.73 0.45
C HIS A 35 4.56 -6.76 -0.34
N ILE A 36 4.79 -7.12 -1.60
CA ILE A 36 5.52 -6.29 -2.57
C ILE A 36 4.50 -5.37 -3.26
N LEU A 37 4.65 -4.07 -3.09
CA LEU A 37 3.89 -3.07 -3.82
C LEU A 37 4.50 -2.90 -5.21
N CYS A 38 3.67 -3.02 -6.24
CA CYS A 38 4.06 -2.94 -7.64
C CYS A 38 3.68 -1.60 -8.27
N GLU A 39 4.31 -1.27 -9.40
CA GLU A 39 4.12 -0.02 -10.15
C GLU A 39 2.65 0.23 -10.56
N ASP A 40 1.87 -0.83 -10.73
CA ASP A 40 0.43 -0.78 -11.06
C ASP A 40 -0.48 -0.64 -9.82
N GLY A 41 0.09 -0.42 -8.64
CA GLY A 41 -0.64 -0.26 -7.38
C GLY A 41 -1.06 -1.57 -6.70
N THR A 42 -0.76 -2.73 -7.30
CA THR A 42 -1.08 -4.02 -6.66
C THR A 42 -0.06 -4.38 -5.58
N ALA A 43 -0.53 -4.90 -4.45
CA ALA A 43 0.33 -5.44 -3.39
C ALA A 43 0.21 -6.98 -3.38
N LEU A 44 1.32 -7.68 -3.61
CA LEU A 44 1.36 -9.12 -3.79
C LEU A 44 2.23 -9.78 -2.73
N PRO A 45 1.84 -10.98 -2.21
CA PRO A 45 2.76 -11.84 -1.50
C PRO A 45 4.00 -12.13 -2.36
N TYR A 46 5.18 -12.27 -1.75
CA TYR A 46 6.44 -12.44 -2.48
C TYR A 46 6.39 -13.59 -3.51
N ALA A 47 5.83 -14.74 -3.15
CA ALA A 47 5.71 -15.88 -4.05
C ALA A 47 4.85 -15.62 -5.29
N GLN A 48 3.82 -14.77 -5.17
CA GLN A 48 2.99 -14.36 -6.31
C GLN A 48 3.70 -13.28 -7.13
N TYR A 49 4.41 -12.38 -6.46
CA TYR A 49 5.21 -11.35 -7.12
C TYR A 49 6.26 -11.98 -8.05
N GLU A 50 7.02 -12.98 -7.60
CA GLU A 50 8.02 -13.66 -8.43
C GLU A 50 7.45 -14.25 -9.73
N GLN A 51 6.18 -14.63 -9.73
CA GLN A 51 5.51 -15.23 -10.89
C GLN A 51 4.76 -14.19 -11.74
N SER A 52 4.57 -12.99 -11.21
CA SER A 52 3.70 -11.97 -11.82
C SER A 52 4.32 -11.24 -13.01
N GLY A 53 5.67 -11.19 -13.09
CA GLY A 53 6.40 -10.34 -14.03
C GLY A 53 6.22 -8.84 -13.81
N LYS A 54 5.59 -8.43 -12.70
CA LYS A 54 5.37 -7.02 -12.35
C LYS A 54 6.63 -6.38 -11.80
N LYS A 55 6.70 -5.05 -11.85
CA LYS A 55 7.82 -4.29 -11.32
C LYS A 55 7.53 -3.85 -9.89
N ALA A 56 8.36 -4.27 -8.95
CA ALA A 56 8.29 -3.83 -7.56
C ALA A 56 8.72 -2.38 -7.41
N ILE A 57 8.03 -1.63 -6.55
CA ILE A 57 8.39 -0.26 -6.17
C ILE A 57 8.62 -0.09 -4.68
N ALA A 58 7.94 -0.89 -3.84
CA ALA A 58 8.06 -0.78 -2.38
C ALA A 58 7.73 -2.10 -1.70
N VAL A 59 8.03 -2.18 -0.41
CA VAL A 59 7.61 -3.28 0.48
C VAL A 59 6.69 -2.72 1.55
N VAL A 60 5.51 -3.32 1.70
CA VAL A 60 4.57 -2.98 2.77
C VAL A 60 5.15 -3.46 4.10
N PHE A 61 5.24 -2.57 5.09
CA PHE A 61 5.77 -2.93 6.41
C PHE A 61 4.72 -2.85 7.52
N ASP A 62 3.63 -2.11 7.33
CA ASP A 62 2.51 -2.05 8.27
C ASP A 62 1.20 -1.75 7.54
N THR A 63 0.08 -2.25 8.07
CA THR A 63 -1.28 -2.03 7.53
C THR A 63 -2.23 -1.47 8.59
N GLU A 64 -1.72 -1.09 9.75
CA GLU A 64 -2.52 -0.45 10.78
C GLU A 64 -2.60 1.06 10.51
N LYS A 65 -3.83 1.55 10.33
CA LYS A 65 -4.07 3.00 10.12
C LYS A 65 -3.77 3.78 11.37
N ARG A 66 -3.01 4.87 11.24
CA ARG A 66 -2.66 5.80 12.32
C ARG A 66 -2.87 7.24 11.88
N GLY A 67 -3.44 8.05 12.76
CA GLY A 67 -3.79 9.43 12.42
C GLY A 67 -4.83 9.52 11.30
N ASP A 68 -4.80 10.59 10.56
CA ASP A 68 -5.69 10.87 9.42
C ASP A 68 -5.11 10.34 8.08
N THR A 69 -4.21 9.35 8.16
CA THR A 69 -3.51 8.81 6.99
C THR A 69 -4.48 8.16 6.02
N GLU A 70 -4.48 8.61 4.78
CA GLU A 70 -5.16 7.96 3.67
C GLU A 70 -4.35 6.74 3.21
N GLY A 71 -5.05 5.71 2.73
CA GLY A 71 -4.43 4.49 2.20
C GLY A 71 -4.61 3.27 3.08
N ASP A 72 -4.10 2.13 2.60
CA ASP A 72 -4.31 0.79 3.19
C ASP A 72 -3.11 0.32 4.02
N GLY A 73 -2.08 1.14 4.19
CA GLY A 73 -0.89 0.80 4.96
C GLY A 73 0.33 1.66 4.63
N TYR A 74 1.45 1.28 5.21
CA TYR A 74 2.73 1.93 5.06
C TYR A 74 3.69 1.03 4.28
N ALA A 75 4.40 1.61 3.31
CA ALA A 75 5.40 0.91 2.51
C ALA A 75 6.71 1.70 2.43
N VAL A 76 7.82 1.00 2.32
CA VAL A 76 9.14 1.60 2.10
C VAL A 76 9.57 1.34 0.66
N TYR A 77 10.01 2.39 -0.03
CA TYR A 77 10.54 2.27 -1.40
C TYR A 77 11.81 1.45 -1.45
N LEU A 78 12.02 0.76 -2.58
CA LEU A 78 13.15 -0.15 -2.80
C LEU A 78 14.41 0.55 -3.33
N TRP A 79 14.39 1.84 -3.50
CA TRP A 79 15.55 2.63 -3.95
C TRP A 79 15.71 3.90 -3.15
N ASP A 80 16.92 4.38 -3.09
CA ASP A 80 17.26 5.62 -2.42
C ASP A 80 17.00 6.83 -3.33
N ILE A 81 16.60 7.93 -2.74
CA ILE A 81 16.64 9.25 -3.37
C ILE A 81 18.04 9.82 -3.17
N ALA A 82 18.61 10.46 -4.19
CA ALA A 82 19.86 11.17 -4.05
C ALA A 82 19.77 12.22 -2.92
N PRO A 83 20.81 12.42 -2.12
CA PRO A 83 20.79 13.42 -1.05
C PRO A 83 20.35 14.79 -1.56
N GLN A 84 19.35 15.38 -0.91
CA GLN A 84 18.78 16.68 -1.22
C GLN A 84 18.87 17.61 -0.01
N ALA A 85 18.95 18.92 -0.26
CA ALA A 85 18.75 19.89 0.79
C ALA A 85 17.33 19.84 1.32
N PHE A 86 17.17 19.96 2.64
CA PHE A 86 15.85 19.99 3.27
C PHE A 86 15.07 21.24 2.86
N ALA A 87 15.74 22.38 2.82
CA ALA A 87 15.23 23.65 2.34
C ALA A 87 16.38 24.52 1.83
N ASP A 88 16.09 25.41 0.90
CA ASP A 88 17.08 26.35 0.34
C ASP A 88 17.46 27.47 1.32
N SER A 89 16.58 27.78 2.28
CA SER A 89 16.76 28.84 3.26
C SER A 89 16.49 28.35 4.68
N LEU A 90 17.32 28.77 5.62
CA LEU A 90 17.15 28.49 7.04
C LEU A 90 16.30 29.55 7.73
N GLY A 91 15.55 29.17 8.76
CA GLY A 91 14.76 30.07 9.59
C GLY A 91 13.44 30.54 8.99
N ILE A 92 13.03 29.99 7.86
CA ILE A 92 11.71 30.20 7.28
C ILE A 92 10.75 29.14 7.83
N ALA A 93 9.60 29.57 8.34
CA ALA A 93 8.54 28.68 8.78
C ALA A 93 7.86 28.03 7.55
N GLN A 94 7.79 26.71 7.53
CA GLN A 94 7.27 25.93 6.38
C GLN A 94 5.96 25.22 6.71
N GLY A 95 5.29 25.59 7.81
CA GLY A 95 4.00 24.99 8.20
C GLY A 95 4.08 23.54 8.70
N THR A 96 5.28 23.01 8.90
CA THR A 96 5.47 21.64 9.39
C THR A 96 5.21 21.54 10.89
N SER A 97 4.70 20.39 11.33
CA SER A 97 4.56 20.06 12.75
C SER A 97 5.91 19.71 13.39
N ALA A 98 6.07 20.04 14.66
CA ALA A 98 7.20 19.62 15.50
C ALA A 98 6.83 18.46 16.45
N ASP A 99 5.64 17.89 16.33
CA ASP A 99 5.20 16.77 17.16
C ASP A 99 5.85 15.45 16.73
N ILE A 100 6.85 15.02 17.49
CA ILE A 100 7.60 13.78 17.23
C ILE A 100 6.75 12.50 17.43
N MET A 101 5.55 12.61 17.95
CA MET A 101 4.62 11.48 18.15
C MET A 101 3.54 11.41 17.07
N ALA A 102 3.41 12.43 16.23
CA ALA A 102 2.43 12.47 15.17
C ALA A 102 2.85 11.63 13.96
N TYR A 103 1.85 10.99 13.33
CA TYR A 103 1.99 10.27 12.06
C TYR A 103 1.58 11.20 10.92
N ASP A 104 2.34 12.26 10.74
CA ASP A 104 2.04 13.43 9.89
C ASP A 104 3.11 13.69 8.81
N GLY A 105 3.90 12.68 8.48
CA GLY A 105 4.96 12.80 7.46
C GLY A 105 4.44 13.26 6.10
N ASN A 106 3.26 12.79 5.69
CA ASN A 106 2.65 13.19 4.43
C ASN A 106 2.27 14.68 4.45
N GLU A 107 1.59 15.15 5.49
CA GLU A 107 1.19 16.55 5.65
C GLU A 107 2.42 17.47 5.74
N ASN A 108 3.43 17.07 6.52
CA ASN A 108 4.67 17.81 6.62
C ASN A 108 5.41 17.90 5.27
N THR A 109 5.45 16.81 4.50
CA THR A 109 6.06 16.81 3.17
C THR A 109 5.30 17.73 2.22
N PHE A 110 3.97 17.72 2.28
CA PHE A 110 3.15 18.63 1.48
C PHE A 110 3.37 20.09 1.89
N ALA A 111 3.42 20.40 3.19
CA ALA A 111 3.71 21.75 3.68
C ALA A 111 5.06 22.28 3.19
N LEU A 112 6.09 21.41 3.19
CA LEU A 112 7.41 21.74 2.63
C LEU A 112 7.35 22.04 1.13
N TYR A 113 6.56 21.28 0.38
CA TYR A 113 6.41 21.44 -1.07
C TYR A 113 5.62 22.72 -1.41
N ASP A 114 4.56 23.02 -0.66
CA ASP A 114 3.64 24.15 -0.94
C ASP A 114 4.16 25.50 -0.43
N THR A 115 5.25 25.52 0.34
CA THR A 115 5.81 26.77 0.88
C THR A 115 6.34 27.65 -0.23
N GLN A 116 5.80 28.89 -0.34
CA GLN A 116 6.16 29.85 -1.39
C GLN A 116 7.44 30.65 -1.07
N GLU A 117 7.85 30.71 0.18
CA GLU A 117 8.93 31.59 0.67
C GLU A 117 10.30 30.94 0.54
N THR A 118 10.37 29.61 0.45
CA THR A 118 11.60 28.84 0.26
C THR A 118 11.28 27.51 -0.39
N ALA A 119 12.13 27.08 -1.32
CA ALA A 119 11.98 25.75 -1.92
C ALA A 119 12.50 24.65 -0.99
N SER A 120 11.90 23.46 -1.13
CA SER A 120 12.40 22.23 -0.49
C SER A 120 12.78 21.22 -1.57
N PRO A 121 14.06 21.16 -1.99
CA PRO A 121 14.51 20.21 -3.00
C PRO A 121 14.21 18.75 -2.61
N MET A 122 14.22 18.46 -1.31
CA MET A 122 13.84 17.13 -0.80
C MET A 122 12.37 16.82 -1.05
N ALA A 123 11.44 17.76 -0.74
CA ALA A 123 10.02 17.57 -0.99
C ALA A 123 9.73 17.43 -2.49
N GLU A 124 10.35 18.25 -3.33
CA GLU A 124 10.25 18.14 -4.79
C GLU A 124 10.68 16.77 -5.30
N ALA A 125 11.84 16.27 -4.86
CA ALA A 125 12.35 14.96 -5.25
C ALA A 125 11.42 13.81 -4.82
N VAL A 126 10.75 13.93 -3.68
CA VAL A 126 9.75 12.95 -3.20
C VAL A 126 8.48 13.01 -4.05
N PHE A 127 8.00 14.20 -4.40
CA PHE A 127 6.82 14.36 -5.27
C PHE A 127 7.04 13.80 -6.68
N ASP A 128 8.26 13.79 -7.18
CA ASP A 128 8.59 13.13 -8.47
C ASP A 128 8.30 11.63 -8.48
N LEU A 129 8.23 10.97 -7.31
CA LEU A 129 7.87 9.56 -7.19
C LEU A 129 6.36 9.30 -7.36
N TRP A 130 5.51 10.32 -7.27
CA TRP A 130 4.05 10.20 -7.43
C TRP A 130 3.64 9.75 -8.85
N ARG A 131 4.54 9.81 -9.82
CA ARG A 131 4.31 9.28 -11.18
C ARG A 131 3.85 7.83 -11.21
N TYR A 132 4.03 7.08 -10.12
CA TYR A 132 3.55 5.71 -9.98
C TYR A 132 2.13 5.61 -9.39
N GLY A 133 1.44 6.74 -9.21
CA GLY A 133 0.10 6.78 -8.62
C GLY A 133 0.05 6.41 -7.13
N GLN A 134 1.22 6.34 -6.47
CA GLN A 134 1.36 6.08 -5.05
C GLN A 134 1.87 7.33 -4.34
N SER A 135 1.28 7.65 -3.19
CA SER A 135 1.71 8.77 -2.35
C SER A 135 3.07 8.45 -1.73
N ALA A 136 4.10 9.22 -2.10
CA ALA A 136 5.41 9.17 -1.47
C ALA A 136 5.61 10.40 -0.58
N TYR A 137 6.24 10.24 0.58
CA TYR A 137 6.48 11.33 1.52
C TYR A 137 7.70 11.06 2.39
N VAL A 138 8.21 12.11 3.02
CA VAL A 138 9.27 12.01 4.03
C VAL A 138 8.63 11.63 5.37
N PRO A 139 8.97 10.48 5.94
CA PRO A 139 8.32 10.01 7.15
C PRO A 139 8.59 10.91 8.35
N SER A 140 7.59 11.07 9.21
CA SER A 140 7.74 11.67 10.53
C SER A 140 8.61 10.80 11.46
N VAL A 141 8.99 11.35 12.62
CA VAL A 141 9.74 10.58 13.63
C VAL A 141 8.96 9.38 14.11
N ALA A 142 7.64 9.50 14.30
CA ALA A 142 6.78 8.39 14.71
C ALA A 142 6.75 7.26 13.66
N GLU A 143 6.64 7.60 12.39
CA GLU A 143 6.63 6.63 11.27
C GLU A 143 8.00 5.96 11.09
N MET A 144 9.09 6.70 11.23
CA MET A 144 10.44 6.12 11.23
C MET A 144 10.65 5.13 12.40
N ARG A 145 10.11 5.43 13.57
CA ARG A 145 10.15 4.50 14.71
C ARG A 145 9.34 3.26 14.45
N LEU A 146 8.17 3.38 13.79
CA LEU A 146 7.35 2.27 13.37
C LEU A 146 8.14 1.35 12.42
N LEU A 147 8.70 1.89 11.34
CA LEU A 147 9.53 1.15 10.40
C LEU A 147 10.68 0.42 11.11
N TYR A 148 11.35 1.09 12.05
CA TYR A 148 12.44 0.47 12.81
C TYR A 148 11.98 -0.72 13.66
N THR A 149 10.78 -0.66 14.26
CA THR A 149 10.24 -1.75 15.08
C THR A 149 9.82 -2.97 14.24
N MET A 150 9.38 -2.75 13.01
CA MET A 150 8.95 -3.81 12.09
C MET A 150 10.13 -4.54 11.41
N ARG A 151 11.34 -4.07 11.59
CA ARG A 151 12.57 -4.63 10.99
C ARG A 151 13.01 -6.00 11.55
N ARG A 152 12.30 -6.55 12.53
CA ARG A 152 12.67 -7.80 13.24
C ARG A 152 12.19 -9.06 12.52
#